data_b6b72f8423efab9fe7c595c2250e9a02
#
_entry.id   b6b72f8423efab9fe7c595c2250e9a02
#
_cell.length_a   1.000
_cell.length_b   1.000
_cell.length_c   1.000
_cell.angle_alpha   90.00
_cell.angle_beta   90.00
_cell.angle_gamma   90.00
#
_symmetry.space_group_name_H-M   'P 1'
#
loop_
_entity.id
_entity.type
_entity.pdbx_description
1 polymer ?
#
loop_
_entity_poly.entity_id
_entity_poly.type
_entity_poly.pdbx_seq_one_letter_code
_entity_poly.pdbx_strand_id
1 'polypeptide(L)'
;MLFFRTNLCHLRILTRVSLVLAALFGTTAATADTVNGTALIRERIALPPDAVFELVIEDIARADAPATLLAHTVIDDPGQSPIAFAIDYDAGALDPRAIYALRATIRRDGKLLFTTDTVTPVLGEGNPETVEVVMKMVQRDRSDAGSASVGAHGLRLPATFRGTLPCADCDGIRHHLDLWPAQYYHMRREWLGGADGTLRRDEIGRWYADPARSAIVLHGASEMPLFWQIQGADRLRQMDMAGDPIESDLDYTLTSDGTLDQTELEGIFLLGMMTYLADAAVFRECHSGVLYPIVQDGDYLALERAYLEARSAPGAPLKVHVEGSLAQHPAMEGPDRTSLIVERFIKVLPGEVCDQQRSNASLTDTYWRIDTLMGAPVRPQDNRREPHIVLQSGPDSRYRATLGCNQLIGRYDADGADLTFAGGASTMMACPPPLDALERQLHDILNQTAQVRLEGQTMALLDDTGAPIAGLTAVYLR
;
A
#
# COMPACT_ATOMS: atom_id res chain seq x y z
N MET A 1 -55.92 43.22 -68.73
CA MET A 1 -56.98 42.56 -69.50
C MET A 1 -57.52 41.45 -68.64
N LEU A 2 -58.66 41.66 -68.04
CA LEU A 2 -59.96 41.10 -68.36
C LEU A 2 -60.05 39.63 -68.17
N PHE A 3 -60.92 38.99 -67.48
CA PHE A 3 -62.28 39.20 -66.95
C PHE A 3 -62.53 37.97 -66.04
N PHE A 4 -63.12 38.15 -64.84
CA PHE A 4 -64.48 37.75 -64.44
C PHE A 4 -64.94 36.32 -64.80
N ARG A 5 -65.43 35.49 -63.88
CA ARG A 5 -66.76 35.46 -63.27
C ARG A 5 -66.92 34.25 -62.29
N THR A 6 -67.42 34.54 -61.15
CA THR A 6 -68.46 33.92 -60.30
C THR A 6 -69.26 32.73 -60.84
N ASN A 7 -69.55 31.73 -59.99
CA ASN A 7 -70.90 31.37 -59.46
C ASN A 7 -70.78 30.08 -58.58
N LEU A 8 -71.18 30.21 -57.40
CA LEU A 8 -72.34 29.82 -56.61
C LEU A 8 -72.95 28.43 -56.86
N CYS A 9 -73.14 27.80 -55.72
CA CYS A 9 -74.26 26.90 -55.29
C CYS A 9 -74.14 25.41 -55.50
N HIS A 10 -73.99 24.58 -54.50
CA HIS A 10 -75.09 23.86 -53.79
C HIS A 10 -74.51 22.87 -52.75
N LEU A 11 -74.94 23.06 -51.58
CA LEU A 11 -75.22 22.23 -50.42
C LEU A 11 -75.49 20.73 -50.78
N ARG A 12 -74.67 19.83 -50.28
CA ARG A 12 -75.18 18.48 -49.86
C ARG A 12 -74.33 17.95 -48.71
N ILE A 13 -74.94 17.80 -47.59
CA ILE A 13 -74.60 17.15 -46.37
C ILE A 13 -74.38 15.66 -46.66
N LEU A 14 -73.18 15.10 -46.38
CA LEU A 14 -72.98 13.69 -46.21
C LEU A 14 -72.06 13.45 -45.00
N THR A 15 -72.69 13.07 -43.90
CA THR A 15 -72.09 12.53 -42.69
C THR A 15 -71.20 11.37 -43.04
N ARG A 16 -69.88 11.54 -42.80
CA ARG A 16 -68.93 10.45 -42.67
C ARG A 16 -68.45 10.39 -41.25
N VAL A 17 -68.85 9.34 -40.58
CA VAL A 17 -68.32 8.87 -39.29
C VAL A 17 -66.87 8.47 -39.52
N SER A 18 -65.93 9.31 -39.08
CA SER A 18 -64.50 8.93 -39.01
C SER A 18 -64.24 8.25 -37.67
N LEU A 19 -64.03 6.94 -37.74
CA LEU A 19 -63.58 6.10 -36.64
C LEU A 19 -62.11 6.48 -36.37
N VAL A 20 -61.84 7.25 -35.30
CA VAL A 20 -60.49 7.56 -34.81
C VAL A 20 -60.05 6.36 -33.98
N LEU A 21 -59.20 5.49 -34.59
CA LEU A 21 -58.50 4.43 -33.91
C LEU A 21 -57.35 5.10 -33.10
N ALA A 22 -57.58 5.37 -31.80
CA ALA A 22 -56.56 5.79 -30.87
C ALA A 22 -55.63 4.58 -30.61
N ALA A 23 -54.48 4.58 -31.27
CA ALA A 23 -53.40 3.68 -30.92
C ALA A 23 -52.84 4.08 -29.52
N LEU A 24 -53.24 3.32 -28.50
CA LEU A 24 -52.60 3.36 -27.17
C LEU A 24 -51.17 2.85 -27.34
N PHE A 25 -50.21 3.78 -27.52
CA PHE A 25 -48.81 3.47 -27.23
C PHE A 25 -48.73 3.36 -25.71
N GLY A 26 -48.76 2.10 -25.22
CA GLY A 26 -48.41 1.79 -23.87
C GLY A 26 -46.91 2.12 -23.70
N THR A 27 -46.57 3.20 -23.04
CA THR A 27 -45.26 3.39 -22.48
C THR A 27 -45.10 2.38 -21.38
N THR A 28 -44.37 1.28 -21.67
CA THR A 28 -43.82 0.41 -20.62
C THR A 28 -42.87 1.28 -19.81
N ALA A 29 -43.31 1.70 -18.63
CA ALA A 29 -42.42 2.28 -17.64
C ALA A 29 -41.38 1.17 -17.34
N ALA A 30 -40.09 1.40 -17.62
CA ALA A 30 -39.05 0.58 -17.14
C ALA A 30 -39.12 0.62 -15.61
N THR A 31 -39.34 -0.53 -14.98
CA THR A 31 -39.28 -0.63 -13.52
C THR A 31 -37.79 -0.68 -13.18
N ALA A 32 -37.25 0.43 -12.70
CA ALA A 32 -35.92 0.48 -12.09
C ALA A 32 -36.03 -0.18 -10.71
N ASP A 33 -35.29 -1.25 -10.51
CA ASP A 33 -35.07 -1.84 -9.19
C ASP A 33 -33.81 -1.22 -8.55
N THR A 34 -33.70 -1.26 -7.22
CA THR A 34 -32.66 -0.54 -6.49
C THR A 34 -31.89 -1.50 -5.57
N VAL A 35 -30.58 -1.49 -5.64
CA VAL A 35 -29.71 -2.11 -4.62
C VAL A 35 -29.37 -1.06 -3.58
N ASN A 36 -29.70 -1.35 -2.31
CA ASN A 36 -29.40 -0.47 -1.17
C ASN A 36 -28.23 -1.03 -0.37
N GLY A 37 -27.45 -0.17 0.28
CA GLY A 37 -26.36 -0.65 1.11
C GLY A 37 -25.63 0.44 1.89
N THR A 38 -24.55 0.00 2.52
CA THR A 38 -23.64 0.86 3.26
C THR A 38 -22.19 0.55 2.87
N ALA A 39 -21.40 1.61 2.71
CA ALA A 39 -19.96 1.50 2.51
C ALA A 39 -19.23 1.88 3.82
N LEU A 40 -18.44 0.94 4.32
CA LEU A 40 -17.66 1.09 5.55
C LEU A 40 -16.20 1.34 5.20
N ILE A 41 -15.63 2.39 5.76
CA ILE A 41 -14.20 2.65 5.79
C ILE A 41 -13.72 2.28 7.19
N ARG A 42 -12.85 1.26 7.29
CA ARG A 42 -12.34 0.80 8.58
C ARG A 42 -11.30 1.73 9.16
N GLU A 43 -10.58 2.43 8.31
CA GLU A 43 -9.64 3.47 8.69
C GLU A 43 -10.40 4.68 9.24
N ARG A 44 -10.02 5.14 10.43
CA ARG A 44 -10.62 6.34 11.04
C ARG A 44 -10.00 7.60 10.47
N ILE A 45 -10.22 7.83 9.19
CA ILE A 45 -9.81 9.04 8.48
C ILE A 45 -11.08 9.75 8.06
N ALA A 46 -11.14 11.04 8.38
CA ALA A 46 -12.23 11.88 7.88
C ALA A 46 -12.11 12.03 6.36
N LEU A 47 -13.20 11.78 5.64
CA LEU A 47 -13.26 12.05 4.22
C LEU A 47 -13.22 13.57 4.00
N PRO A 48 -12.48 14.02 2.99
CA PRO A 48 -12.50 15.42 2.58
C PRO A 48 -13.91 15.83 2.13
N PRO A 49 -14.33 17.08 2.34
CA PRO A 49 -15.67 17.54 1.96
C PRO A 49 -15.91 17.58 0.44
N ASP A 50 -14.85 17.51 -0.36
CA ASP A 50 -14.85 17.45 -1.82
C ASP A 50 -14.61 16.01 -2.35
N ALA A 51 -14.82 15.01 -1.51
CA ALA A 51 -14.78 13.61 -1.92
C ALA A 51 -15.99 13.25 -2.78
N VAL A 52 -15.75 12.43 -3.79
CA VAL A 52 -16.78 11.88 -4.68
C VAL A 52 -16.82 10.37 -4.47
N PHE A 53 -17.98 9.85 -4.10
CA PHE A 53 -18.22 8.42 -3.95
C PHE A 53 -18.91 7.89 -5.19
N GLU A 54 -18.32 6.90 -5.82
CA GLU A 54 -18.79 6.32 -7.07
C GLU A 54 -19.06 4.82 -6.87
N LEU A 55 -20.21 4.38 -7.37
CA LEU A 55 -20.70 3.00 -7.32
C LEU A 55 -20.97 2.51 -8.73
N VAL A 56 -20.54 1.28 -9.01
CA VAL A 56 -20.86 0.60 -10.25
C VAL A 56 -21.32 -0.83 -9.96
N ILE A 57 -22.30 -1.30 -10.75
CA ILE A 57 -22.64 -2.72 -10.86
C ILE A 57 -22.19 -3.18 -12.22
N GLU A 58 -21.34 -4.21 -12.23
CA GLU A 58 -20.68 -4.72 -13.43
C GLU A 58 -20.92 -6.20 -13.57
N ASP A 59 -21.12 -6.69 -14.81
CA ASP A 59 -21.07 -8.13 -15.12
C ASP A 59 -19.61 -8.57 -15.24
N ILE A 60 -19.21 -9.48 -14.36
CA ILE A 60 -17.86 -10.04 -14.26
C ILE A 60 -17.80 -11.51 -14.68
N ALA A 61 -18.84 -12.05 -15.34
CA ALA A 61 -18.88 -13.47 -15.73
C ALA A 61 -17.80 -13.87 -16.73
N ARG A 62 -17.28 -12.90 -17.50
CA ARG A 62 -16.29 -13.14 -18.56
C ARG A 62 -14.92 -12.69 -18.11
N ALA A 63 -14.08 -13.64 -17.73
CA ALA A 63 -12.73 -13.37 -17.23
C ALA A 63 -11.76 -12.78 -18.30
N ASP A 64 -12.08 -12.96 -19.60
CA ASP A 64 -11.26 -12.59 -20.75
C ASP A 64 -11.76 -11.33 -21.50
N ALA A 65 -12.71 -10.61 -20.91
CA ALA A 65 -13.28 -9.39 -21.50
C ALA A 65 -13.45 -8.30 -20.43
N PRO A 66 -13.41 -7.02 -20.81
CA PRO A 66 -13.75 -5.93 -19.89
C PRO A 66 -15.15 -6.17 -19.29
N ALA A 67 -15.29 -5.89 -18.00
CA ALA A 67 -16.58 -5.98 -17.32
C ALA A 67 -17.63 -5.08 -18.03
N THR A 68 -18.85 -5.56 -18.15
CA THR A 68 -19.92 -4.78 -18.76
C THR A 68 -20.67 -4.03 -17.67
N LEU A 69 -20.71 -2.71 -17.80
CA LEU A 69 -21.41 -1.83 -16.86
C LEU A 69 -22.92 -2.04 -16.96
N LEU A 70 -23.57 -2.38 -15.85
CA LEU A 70 -25.03 -2.46 -15.72
C LEU A 70 -25.62 -1.18 -15.14
N ALA A 71 -25.03 -0.65 -14.06
CA ALA A 71 -25.50 0.54 -13.37
C ALA A 71 -24.33 1.37 -12.80
N HIS A 72 -24.56 2.67 -12.69
CA HIS A 72 -23.56 3.63 -12.20
C HIS A 72 -24.25 4.74 -11.39
N THR A 73 -23.71 5.08 -10.23
CA THR A 73 -24.18 6.16 -9.38
C THR A 73 -23.02 6.94 -8.81
N VAL A 74 -23.15 8.25 -8.76
CA VAL A 74 -22.16 9.15 -8.17
C VAL A 74 -22.82 9.96 -7.07
N ILE A 75 -22.17 10.05 -5.92
CA ILE A 75 -22.59 10.84 -4.76
C ILE A 75 -21.49 11.84 -4.44
N ASP A 76 -21.75 13.11 -4.72
CA ASP A 76 -20.89 14.22 -4.31
C ASP A 76 -21.09 14.48 -2.81
N ASP A 77 -20.00 14.79 -2.10
CA ASP A 77 -20.00 15.00 -0.63
C ASP A 77 -20.72 13.85 0.12
N PRO A 78 -20.19 12.62 0.06
CA PRO A 78 -20.87 11.43 0.59
C PRO A 78 -20.95 11.43 2.13
N GLY A 79 -20.41 12.44 2.79
CA GLY A 79 -20.31 12.51 4.25
C GLY A 79 -19.21 11.61 4.80
N GLN A 80 -19.41 11.11 6.02
CA GLN A 80 -18.44 10.27 6.71
C GLN A 80 -18.91 8.81 6.74
N SER A 81 -17.95 7.87 6.88
CA SER A 81 -18.27 6.44 7.05
C SER A 81 -19.08 6.18 8.35
N PRO A 82 -20.15 5.35 8.29
CA PRO A 82 -20.64 4.57 7.16
C PRO A 82 -21.42 5.42 6.16
N ILE A 83 -21.17 5.23 4.84
CA ILE A 83 -21.86 5.94 3.77
C ILE A 83 -23.02 5.09 3.30
N ALA A 84 -24.25 5.60 3.45
CA ALA A 84 -25.43 4.94 2.90
C ALA A 84 -25.53 5.22 1.40
N PHE A 85 -25.90 4.21 0.62
CA PHE A 85 -26.07 4.35 -0.82
C PHE A 85 -27.29 3.60 -1.35
N ALA A 86 -27.74 4.04 -2.52
CA ALA A 86 -28.72 3.38 -3.35
C ALA A 86 -28.26 3.45 -4.82
N ILE A 87 -28.33 2.35 -5.54
CA ILE A 87 -28.00 2.31 -6.96
C ILE A 87 -29.14 1.66 -7.73
N ASP A 88 -29.72 2.42 -8.65
CA ASP A 88 -30.84 1.97 -9.49
C ASP A 88 -30.30 1.23 -10.72
N TYR A 89 -30.95 0.14 -11.10
CA TYR A 89 -30.60 -0.64 -12.28
C TYR A 89 -31.84 -1.07 -13.07
N ASP A 90 -31.66 -1.36 -14.34
CA ASP A 90 -32.74 -1.87 -15.20
C ASP A 90 -32.83 -3.40 -15.05
N ALA A 91 -33.87 -3.88 -14.37
CA ALA A 91 -34.13 -5.29 -14.21
C ALA A 91 -34.35 -6.02 -15.55
N GLY A 92 -34.81 -5.30 -16.59
CA GLY A 92 -34.97 -5.85 -17.93
C GLY A 92 -33.66 -6.10 -18.68
N ALA A 93 -32.55 -5.50 -18.20
CA ALA A 93 -31.21 -5.67 -18.78
C ALA A 93 -30.42 -6.85 -18.16
N LEU A 94 -30.98 -7.55 -17.17
CA LEU A 94 -30.27 -8.66 -16.51
C LEU A 94 -30.15 -9.88 -17.43
N ASP A 95 -28.92 -10.39 -17.59
CA ASP A 95 -28.66 -11.70 -18.21
C ASP A 95 -28.62 -12.77 -17.09
N PRO A 96 -29.46 -13.83 -17.17
CA PRO A 96 -29.45 -14.91 -16.18
C PRO A 96 -28.11 -15.67 -16.07
N ARG A 97 -27.20 -15.48 -17.02
CA ARG A 97 -25.87 -16.12 -17.04
C ARG A 97 -24.78 -15.18 -16.52
N ALA A 98 -25.09 -13.92 -16.29
CA ALA A 98 -24.14 -12.94 -15.78
C ALA A 98 -23.86 -13.14 -14.30
N ILE A 99 -22.71 -12.66 -13.86
CA ILE A 99 -22.34 -12.55 -12.45
C ILE A 99 -22.15 -11.06 -12.17
N TYR A 100 -23.14 -10.47 -11.50
CA TYR A 100 -23.10 -9.05 -11.18
C TYR A 100 -22.35 -8.81 -9.88
N ALA A 101 -21.41 -7.87 -9.89
CA ALA A 101 -20.67 -7.44 -8.71
C ALA A 101 -20.78 -5.93 -8.51
N LEU A 102 -20.89 -5.52 -7.25
CA LEU A 102 -20.85 -4.13 -6.84
C LEU A 102 -19.42 -3.73 -6.52
N ARG A 103 -18.98 -2.63 -7.11
CA ARG A 103 -17.71 -1.97 -6.79
C ARG A 103 -17.96 -0.53 -6.37
N ALA A 104 -17.26 -0.11 -5.32
CA ALA A 104 -17.30 1.25 -4.82
C ALA A 104 -15.90 1.89 -4.84
N THR A 105 -15.83 3.16 -5.21
CA THR A 105 -14.61 3.96 -5.15
C THR A 105 -14.89 5.33 -4.52
N ILE A 106 -13.89 5.90 -3.85
CA ILE A 106 -13.91 7.31 -3.42
C ILE A 106 -12.74 8.01 -4.06
N ARG A 107 -13.04 9.12 -4.71
CA ARG A 107 -12.04 9.97 -5.38
C ARG A 107 -12.09 11.38 -4.85
N ARG A 108 -10.97 12.09 -4.99
CA ARG A 108 -10.85 13.53 -4.78
C ARG A 108 -9.98 14.11 -5.89
N ASP A 109 -10.43 15.15 -6.58
CA ASP A 109 -9.71 15.73 -7.72
C ASP A 109 -9.26 14.67 -8.75
N GLY A 110 -10.11 13.66 -9.02
CA GLY A 110 -9.80 12.52 -9.90
C GLY A 110 -8.88 11.46 -9.29
N LYS A 111 -8.26 11.71 -8.12
CA LYS A 111 -7.37 10.76 -7.44
C LYS A 111 -8.16 9.76 -6.60
N LEU A 112 -7.92 8.47 -6.79
CA LEU A 112 -8.54 7.40 -6.02
C LEU A 112 -8.01 7.41 -4.58
N LEU A 113 -8.92 7.48 -3.60
CA LEU A 113 -8.61 7.47 -2.17
C LEU A 113 -8.93 6.13 -1.52
N PHE A 114 -10.10 5.55 -1.86
CA PHE A 114 -10.57 4.28 -1.33
C PHE A 114 -11.21 3.47 -2.45
N THR A 115 -11.16 2.14 -2.32
CA THR A 115 -11.81 1.20 -3.21
C THR A 115 -12.24 -0.06 -2.46
N THR A 116 -13.24 -0.77 -2.96
CA THR A 116 -13.50 -2.17 -2.55
C THR A 116 -12.41 -3.06 -3.12
N ASP A 117 -11.85 -3.94 -2.30
CA ASP A 117 -10.82 -4.92 -2.69
C ASP A 117 -11.33 -6.36 -2.73
N THR A 118 -12.61 -6.54 -2.45
CA THR A 118 -13.31 -7.82 -2.49
C THR A 118 -14.48 -7.75 -3.45
N VAL A 119 -14.68 -8.82 -4.21
CA VAL A 119 -15.86 -8.96 -5.05
C VAL A 119 -17.09 -9.09 -4.17
N THR A 120 -18.06 -8.20 -4.35
CA THR A 120 -19.35 -8.23 -3.67
C THR A 120 -20.45 -8.61 -4.68
N PRO A 121 -20.84 -9.89 -4.76
CA PRO A 121 -21.88 -10.31 -5.68
C PRO A 121 -23.23 -9.68 -5.30
N VAL A 122 -23.98 -9.25 -6.31
CA VAL A 122 -25.32 -8.68 -6.18
C VAL A 122 -26.23 -9.27 -7.26
N LEU A 123 -27.56 -9.07 -7.14
CA LEU A 123 -28.56 -9.42 -8.17
C LEU A 123 -28.65 -10.90 -8.57
N GLY A 124 -28.06 -11.83 -7.80
CA GLY A 124 -28.15 -13.26 -8.02
C GLY A 124 -29.08 -13.96 -7.02
N GLU A 125 -29.48 -15.21 -7.33
CA GLU A 125 -30.26 -16.02 -6.39
C GLU A 125 -29.49 -16.19 -5.06
N GLY A 126 -30.11 -15.78 -3.95
CA GLY A 126 -29.53 -15.86 -2.62
C GLY A 126 -28.66 -14.69 -2.19
N ASN A 127 -28.49 -13.66 -3.03
CA ASN A 127 -27.81 -12.43 -2.63
C ASN A 127 -28.72 -11.55 -1.75
N PRO A 128 -28.14 -10.84 -0.76
CA PRO A 128 -28.93 -10.00 0.15
C PRO A 128 -29.50 -8.77 -0.56
N GLU A 129 -30.71 -8.37 -0.18
CA GLU A 129 -31.34 -7.11 -0.68
C GLU A 129 -30.62 -5.86 -0.19
N THR A 130 -29.88 -5.95 0.92
CA THR A 130 -29.05 -4.87 1.47
C THR A 130 -27.61 -5.31 1.54
N VAL A 131 -26.71 -4.51 1.00
CA VAL A 131 -25.29 -4.85 0.80
C VAL A 131 -24.43 -3.99 1.70
N GLU A 132 -23.51 -4.62 2.42
CA GLU A 132 -22.42 -3.93 3.11
C GLU A 132 -21.11 -4.15 2.36
N VAL A 133 -20.46 -3.07 1.94
CA VAL A 133 -19.14 -3.12 1.31
C VAL A 133 -18.09 -2.50 2.22
N VAL A 134 -16.95 -3.15 2.31
CA VAL A 134 -15.79 -2.61 3.04
C VAL A 134 -14.85 -1.98 2.03
N MET A 135 -14.58 -0.71 2.22
CA MET A 135 -13.64 0.04 1.40
C MET A 135 -12.29 0.11 2.12
N LYS A 136 -11.24 -0.11 1.37
CA LYS A 136 -9.86 0.06 1.83
C LYS A 136 -9.25 1.30 1.23
N MET A 137 -8.44 1.97 2.04
CA MET A 137 -7.62 3.05 1.53
C MET A 137 -6.69 2.48 0.45
N VAL A 138 -6.73 3.10 -0.72
CA VAL A 138 -5.68 2.86 -1.71
C VAL A 138 -4.40 3.41 -1.11
N GLN A 139 -3.58 2.51 -0.58
CA GLN A 139 -2.21 2.89 -0.25
C GLN A 139 -1.63 3.41 -1.55
N ARG A 140 -1.40 4.70 -1.61
CA ARG A 140 -0.50 5.23 -2.61
C ARG A 140 0.81 4.48 -2.38
N ASP A 141 1.26 3.75 -3.38
CA ASP A 141 2.69 3.54 -3.49
C ASP A 141 3.28 4.94 -3.31
N ARG A 142 4.01 5.15 -2.21
CA ARG A 142 4.64 6.43 -1.90
C ARG A 142 5.83 6.66 -2.83
N SER A 143 5.64 6.42 -4.11
CA SER A 143 6.42 6.99 -5.20
C SER A 143 6.06 8.45 -5.48
N ASP A 144 4.95 8.96 -4.92
CA ASP A 144 4.78 10.39 -4.81
C ASP A 144 5.84 10.91 -3.83
N ALA A 145 6.80 11.63 -4.36
CA ALA A 145 7.75 12.48 -3.66
C ALA A 145 7.01 13.38 -2.64
N GLY A 146 6.58 12.79 -1.54
CA GLY A 146 6.24 13.54 -0.35
C GLY A 146 7.50 14.31 0.01
N SER A 147 7.39 15.58 0.29
CA SER A 147 8.53 16.41 0.70
C SER A 147 9.34 15.61 1.71
N ALA A 148 10.60 15.34 1.34
CA ALA A 148 11.51 14.56 2.16
C ALA A 148 11.57 15.18 3.56
N SER A 149 11.34 14.37 4.59
CA SER A 149 11.36 14.80 5.99
C SER A 149 12.47 14.08 6.75
N VAL A 150 13.05 14.76 7.72
CA VAL A 150 14.08 14.16 8.58
C VAL A 150 13.36 13.29 9.62
N GLY A 151 13.66 11.97 9.59
CA GLY A 151 13.15 11.02 10.57
C GLY A 151 13.94 11.03 11.87
N ALA A 152 13.46 10.28 12.87
CA ALA A 152 14.16 10.13 14.15
C ALA A 152 15.55 9.49 14.02
N HIS A 153 15.77 8.71 12.96
CA HIS A 153 17.08 8.17 12.57
C HIS A 153 18.03 9.24 12.01
N GLY A 154 17.59 10.48 11.84
CA GLY A 154 18.42 11.60 11.39
C GLY A 154 18.54 11.77 9.87
N LEU A 155 18.03 10.86 9.05
CA LEU A 155 18.06 10.96 7.59
C LEU A 155 16.83 11.67 7.04
N ARG A 156 17.01 12.42 5.94
CA ARG A 156 15.95 12.99 5.13
C ARG A 156 15.52 11.96 4.09
N LEU A 157 14.28 11.49 4.14
CA LEU A 157 13.74 10.44 3.27
C LEU A 157 12.33 10.80 2.74
N PRO A 158 11.94 10.31 1.53
CA PRO A 158 12.75 9.48 0.63
C PRO A 158 13.85 10.29 -0.03
N ALA A 159 14.99 9.67 -0.31
CA ALA A 159 16.14 10.35 -0.95
C ALA A 159 17.08 9.36 -1.65
N THR A 160 17.82 9.88 -2.62
CA THR A 160 18.91 9.18 -3.29
C THR A 160 20.25 9.69 -2.77
N PHE A 161 21.12 8.76 -2.35
CA PHE A 161 22.48 9.01 -1.89
C PHE A 161 23.48 8.55 -2.95
N ARG A 162 24.44 9.41 -3.31
CA ARG A 162 25.43 9.13 -4.35
C ARG A 162 26.85 9.42 -3.88
N GLY A 163 27.81 8.67 -4.41
CA GLY A 163 29.22 8.87 -4.21
C GLY A 163 30.05 7.83 -4.95
N THR A 164 31.36 8.10 -5.08
CA THR A 164 32.33 7.12 -5.60
C THR A 164 33.27 6.75 -4.47
N LEU A 165 33.18 5.49 -4.03
CA LEU A 165 33.98 4.98 -2.93
C LEU A 165 35.32 4.41 -3.42
N PRO A 166 36.36 4.38 -2.56
CA PRO A 166 37.63 3.79 -2.89
C PRO A 166 37.52 2.31 -3.28
N CYS A 167 38.37 1.90 -4.21
CA CYS A 167 38.51 0.53 -4.68
C CYS A 167 39.97 0.14 -4.66
N ALA A 168 40.28 -1.11 -4.34
CA ALA A 168 41.64 -1.58 -4.23
C ALA A 168 42.28 -1.85 -5.61
N ASP A 169 41.49 -2.27 -6.59
CA ASP A 169 41.88 -2.76 -7.90
C ASP A 169 41.10 -2.12 -9.07
N CYS A 170 40.45 -1.01 -8.80
CA CYS A 170 39.70 -0.23 -9.79
C CYS A 170 39.77 1.27 -9.48
N ASP A 171 39.28 2.13 -10.39
CA ASP A 171 39.30 3.57 -10.23
C ASP A 171 38.33 4.08 -9.15
N GLY A 172 37.41 3.22 -8.72
CA GLY A 172 36.43 3.51 -7.68
C GLY A 172 35.13 2.74 -7.90
N ILE A 173 34.28 2.71 -6.88
CA ILE A 173 32.96 2.11 -6.94
C ILE A 173 31.92 3.20 -6.82
N ARG A 174 31.24 3.51 -7.93
CA ARG A 174 30.13 4.47 -7.93
C ARG A 174 28.92 3.81 -7.29
N HIS A 175 28.33 4.49 -6.32
CA HIS A 175 27.10 4.08 -5.64
C HIS A 175 25.96 5.01 -6.00
N HIS A 176 24.79 4.42 -6.22
CA HIS A 176 23.50 5.06 -6.31
C HIS A 176 22.57 4.28 -5.37
N LEU A 177 22.23 4.88 -4.23
CA LEU A 177 21.44 4.26 -3.16
C LEU A 177 20.17 5.06 -2.94
N ASP A 178 19.04 4.48 -3.26
CA ASP A 178 17.72 5.03 -2.98
C ASP A 178 17.19 4.44 -1.69
N LEU A 179 16.75 5.31 -0.77
CA LEU A 179 16.18 4.93 0.52
C LEU A 179 14.76 5.45 0.65
N TRP A 180 13.84 4.57 1.06
CA TRP A 180 12.45 4.94 1.36
C TRP A 180 12.13 4.83 2.86
N PRO A 181 11.22 5.70 3.38
CA PRO A 181 10.74 5.60 4.78
C PRO A 181 10.10 4.26 5.12
N ALA A 182 9.57 3.53 4.11
CA ALA A 182 9.00 2.20 4.26
C ALA A 182 10.04 1.09 4.43
N GLN A 183 11.33 1.47 4.64
CA GLN A 183 12.43 0.58 4.99
C GLN A 183 12.87 -0.40 3.90
N TYR A 184 12.68 -0.06 2.66
CA TYR A 184 13.31 -0.75 1.53
C TYR A 184 14.27 0.19 0.81
N TYR A 185 15.20 -0.38 0.04
CA TYR A 185 16.17 0.33 -0.74
C TYR A 185 16.37 -0.29 -2.11
N HIS A 186 16.78 0.52 -3.06
CA HIS A 186 17.40 0.11 -4.31
C HIS A 186 18.86 0.58 -4.30
N MET A 187 19.76 -0.25 -4.79
CA MET A 187 21.17 0.12 -4.89
C MET A 187 21.78 -0.36 -6.19
N ARG A 188 22.44 0.57 -6.85
CA ARG A 188 23.33 0.30 -7.99
C ARG A 188 24.76 0.56 -7.60
N ARG A 189 25.63 -0.38 -7.91
CA ARG A 189 27.08 -0.23 -7.77
C ARG A 189 27.76 -0.48 -9.11
N GLU A 190 28.66 0.42 -9.48
CA GLU A 190 29.44 0.35 -10.72
C GLU A 190 30.91 0.44 -10.39
N TRP A 191 31.68 -0.62 -10.71
CA TRP A 191 33.14 -0.67 -10.58
C TRP A 191 33.76 -0.02 -11.81
N LEU A 192 34.46 1.08 -11.63
CA LEU A 192 35.01 1.91 -12.70
C LEU A 192 36.46 1.47 -13.01
N GLY A 193 36.84 1.43 -14.28
CA GLY A 193 38.25 1.20 -14.71
C GLY A 193 38.79 -0.18 -14.42
N GLY A 194 37.96 -1.20 -14.19
CA GLY A 194 38.40 -2.59 -14.05
C GLY A 194 38.96 -3.15 -15.38
N ALA A 195 39.80 -4.20 -15.31
CA ALA A 195 40.46 -4.83 -16.45
C ALA A 195 39.46 -5.33 -17.52
N ASP A 196 38.24 -5.70 -17.12
CA ASP A 196 37.16 -6.20 -17.99
C ASP A 196 36.10 -5.12 -18.31
N GLY A 197 36.40 -3.84 -18.04
CA GLY A 197 35.48 -2.73 -18.21
C GLY A 197 34.69 -2.39 -16.95
N THR A 198 33.57 -1.68 -17.10
CA THR A 198 32.70 -1.32 -15.97
C THR A 198 31.79 -2.50 -15.63
N LEU A 199 32.00 -3.08 -14.46
CA LEU A 199 31.07 -4.06 -13.88
C LEU A 199 29.95 -3.31 -13.15
N ARG A 200 28.71 -3.67 -13.40
CA ARG A 200 27.53 -3.13 -12.72
C ARG A 200 26.85 -4.22 -11.92
N ARG A 201 26.39 -3.88 -10.71
CA ARG A 201 25.57 -4.75 -9.89
C ARG A 201 24.43 -3.94 -9.25
N ASP A 202 23.23 -4.40 -9.49
CA ASP A 202 22.00 -3.86 -8.93
C ASP A 202 21.51 -4.79 -7.81
N GLU A 203 20.89 -4.21 -6.78
CA GLU A 203 20.31 -4.99 -5.69
C GLU A 203 19.13 -4.24 -5.05
N ILE A 204 18.23 -5.02 -4.45
CA ILE A 204 17.09 -4.56 -3.68
C ILE A 204 17.13 -5.21 -2.29
N GLY A 205 16.60 -4.52 -1.30
CA GLY A 205 16.50 -5.08 0.04
C GLY A 205 15.76 -4.18 1.01
N ARG A 206 15.96 -4.49 2.29
CA ARG A 206 15.47 -3.67 3.41
C ARG A 206 16.61 -3.00 4.12
N TRP A 207 16.31 -1.86 4.70
CA TRP A 207 17.21 -1.18 5.61
C TRP A 207 16.53 -0.97 6.97
N TYR A 208 17.34 -0.84 8.01
CA TYR A 208 16.89 -0.45 9.33
C TYR A 208 17.91 0.47 10.00
N ALA A 209 17.44 1.27 10.94
CA ALA A 209 18.34 2.07 11.76
C ALA A 209 18.94 1.22 12.88
N ASP A 210 20.24 1.37 13.09
CA ASP A 210 20.95 0.89 14.28
C ASP A 210 21.29 2.10 15.17
N PRO A 211 20.46 2.41 16.17
CA PRO A 211 20.66 3.57 17.01
C PRO A 211 21.95 3.52 17.80
N ALA A 212 22.39 2.32 18.23
CA ALA A 212 23.61 2.16 19.03
C ALA A 212 24.87 2.56 18.25
N ARG A 213 24.85 2.45 16.92
CA ARG A 213 25.95 2.84 16.03
C ARG A 213 25.73 4.15 15.30
N SER A 214 24.56 4.80 15.50
CA SER A 214 24.12 5.91 14.66
C SER A 214 24.24 5.57 13.17
N ALA A 215 23.75 4.41 12.77
CA ALA A 215 23.93 3.84 11.44
C ALA A 215 22.63 3.33 10.84
N ILE A 216 22.63 3.12 9.53
CA ILE A 216 21.68 2.24 8.86
C ILE A 216 22.39 0.97 8.43
N VAL A 217 21.63 -0.12 8.39
CA VAL A 217 22.09 -1.43 7.97
C VAL A 217 21.23 -1.89 6.80
N LEU A 218 21.85 -2.21 5.68
CA LEU A 218 21.18 -2.70 4.48
C LEU A 218 21.26 -4.22 4.43
N HIS A 219 20.10 -4.87 4.30
CA HIS A 219 19.96 -6.30 4.06
C HIS A 219 19.32 -6.52 2.69
N GLY A 220 20.06 -7.10 1.76
CA GLY A 220 19.61 -7.44 0.43
C GLY A 220 19.95 -8.87 0.05
N ALA A 221 20.21 -9.09 -1.24
CA ALA A 221 20.62 -10.38 -1.78
C ALA A 221 22.05 -10.79 -1.39
N SER A 222 22.86 -9.87 -0.85
CA SER A 222 24.20 -10.14 -0.36
C SER A 222 24.15 -10.94 0.95
N GLU A 223 25.07 -11.90 1.13
CA GLU A 223 25.14 -12.70 2.36
C GLU A 223 25.48 -11.87 3.60
N MET A 224 26.21 -10.78 3.42
CA MET A 224 26.62 -9.87 4.49
C MET A 224 25.87 -8.53 4.41
N PRO A 225 25.43 -7.99 5.55
CA PRO A 225 24.84 -6.67 5.59
C PRO A 225 25.87 -5.58 5.27
N LEU A 226 25.37 -4.43 4.79
CA LEU A 226 26.19 -3.23 4.57
C LEU A 226 25.83 -2.19 5.62
N PHE A 227 26.83 -1.65 6.29
CA PHE A 227 26.67 -0.66 7.35
C PHE A 227 27.05 0.73 6.86
N TRP A 228 26.22 1.72 7.18
CA TRP A 228 26.41 3.13 6.81
C TRP A 228 26.17 4.02 8.01
N GLN A 229 27.23 4.67 8.51
CA GLN A 229 27.12 5.65 9.58
C GLN A 229 26.35 6.88 9.09
N ILE A 230 25.41 7.36 9.88
CA ILE A 230 24.65 8.58 9.63
C ILE A 230 25.48 9.75 10.12
N GLN A 231 25.95 10.60 9.20
CA GLN A 231 26.75 11.81 9.50
C GLN A 231 25.94 13.09 9.39
N GLY A 232 24.63 12.98 9.18
CA GLY A 232 23.70 14.09 9.00
C GLY A 232 22.51 13.69 8.14
N ALA A 233 21.58 14.62 7.95
CA ALA A 233 20.33 14.34 7.26
C ALA A 233 20.51 13.84 5.80
N ASP A 234 21.60 14.28 5.16
CA ASP A 234 21.85 14.08 3.74
C ASP A 234 23.24 13.45 3.51
N ARG A 235 23.81 12.76 4.53
CA ARG A 235 25.17 12.22 4.46
C ARG A 235 25.31 10.88 5.16
N LEU A 236 25.85 9.88 4.43
CA LEU A 236 26.17 8.55 4.91
C LEU A 236 27.66 8.27 4.70
N ARG A 237 28.33 7.59 5.66
CA ARG A 237 29.70 7.08 5.52
C ARG A 237 29.69 5.57 5.64
N GLN A 238 30.31 4.87 4.69
CA GLN A 238 30.45 3.42 4.76
C GLN A 238 31.23 3.01 6.01
N MET A 239 30.79 1.93 6.64
CA MET A 239 31.46 1.25 7.74
C MET A 239 32.01 -0.09 7.25
N ASP A 240 32.81 -0.75 8.05
CA ASP A 240 33.33 -2.06 7.74
C ASP A 240 32.25 -3.16 7.88
N MET A 241 32.62 -4.42 7.64
CA MET A 241 31.71 -5.56 7.70
C MET A 241 31.25 -5.92 9.12
N ALA A 242 31.92 -5.44 10.15
CA ALA A 242 31.53 -5.60 11.55
C ALA A 242 30.63 -4.45 12.04
N GLY A 243 30.47 -3.39 11.21
CA GLY A 243 29.74 -2.18 11.56
C GLY A 243 30.59 -1.21 12.40
N ASP A 244 31.91 -1.28 12.26
CA ASP A 244 32.84 -0.34 12.88
C ASP A 244 33.28 0.73 11.88
N PRO A 245 33.64 1.96 12.32
CA PRO A 245 34.13 3.01 11.44
C PRO A 245 35.41 2.59 10.69
N ILE A 246 35.45 2.81 9.38
CA ILE A 246 36.66 2.59 8.57
C ILE A 246 37.67 3.70 8.89
N GLU A 247 38.81 3.32 9.51
CA GLU A 247 39.93 4.19 9.77
C GLU A 247 40.76 4.40 8.49
N SER A 248 40.50 5.49 7.77
CA SER A 248 41.16 5.83 6.50
C SER A 248 40.99 7.30 6.16
N ASP A 249 41.99 7.87 5.49
CA ASP A 249 41.95 9.23 4.92
C ASP A 249 41.19 9.30 3.60
N LEU A 250 40.79 8.16 3.04
CA LEU A 250 40.00 8.07 1.81
C LEU A 250 38.52 8.42 2.07
N ASP A 251 37.85 8.93 1.05
CA ASP A 251 36.43 9.31 1.17
C ASP A 251 35.50 8.09 0.94
N TYR A 252 34.84 7.66 2.01
CA TYR A 252 33.81 6.61 2.01
C TYR A 252 32.41 7.17 2.12
N THR A 253 32.16 8.37 1.59
CA THR A 253 30.93 9.11 1.85
C THR A 253 29.97 9.07 0.65
N LEU A 254 28.68 8.90 0.95
CA LEU A 254 27.57 9.18 0.03
C LEU A 254 26.85 10.44 0.49
N THR A 255 26.43 11.26 -0.46
CA THR A 255 25.67 12.48 -0.19
C THR A 255 24.36 12.50 -0.96
N SER A 256 23.37 13.22 -0.44
CA SER A 256 22.07 13.45 -1.06
C SER A 256 21.82 14.95 -1.16
N ASP A 257 21.05 15.37 -2.15
CA ASP A 257 20.47 16.71 -2.24
C ASP A 257 19.07 16.79 -1.60
N GLY A 258 18.63 15.70 -0.97
CA GLY A 258 17.33 15.58 -0.33
C GLY A 258 16.20 15.23 -1.31
N THR A 259 16.52 14.87 -2.55
CA THR A 259 15.55 14.40 -3.54
C THR A 259 15.69 12.91 -3.81
N LEU A 260 14.59 12.28 -4.24
CA LEU A 260 14.60 10.91 -4.74
C LEU A 260 14.69 10.92 -6.27
N ASP A 261 15.77 10.35 -6.79
CA ASP A 261 15.96 10.05 -8.21
C ASP A 261 16.09 8.54 -8.36
N GLN A 262 14.92 7.89 -8.42
CA GLN A 262 14.81 6.45 -8.34
C GLN A 262 15.53 5.76 -9.49
N THR A 263 16.42 4.82 -9.14
CA THR A 263 17.11 3.99 -10.11
C THR A 263 16.24 2.80 -10.55
N GLU A 264 16.20 2.54 -11.84
CA GLU A 264 15.68 1.30 -12.39
C GLU A 264 16.72 0.20 -12.18
N LEU A 265 16.28 -0.95 -11.65
CA LEU A 265 17.16 -2.08 -11.43
C LEU A 265 17.08 -3.06 -12.59
N GLU A 266 18.20 -3.59 -13.06
CA GLU A 266 18.27 -4.46 -14.21
C GLU A 266 19.02 -5.75 -13.91
N GLY A 267 18.57 -6.87 -14.51
CA GLY A 267 19.26 -8.15 -14.43
C GLY A 267 19.42 -8.69 -13.01
N ILE A 268 18.45 -8.42 -12.12
CA ILE A 268 18.50 -8.87 -10.72
C ILE A 268 17.78 -10.20 -10.54
N PHE A 269 18.36 -11.05 -9.65
CA PHE A 269 17.70 -12.28 -9.24
C PHE A 269 16.74 -11.97 -8.08
N LEU A 270 15.47 -12.31 -8.27
CA LEU A 270 14.40 -12.00 -7.34
C LEU A 270 13.72 -13.28 -6.86
N LEU A 271 13.56 -13.37 -5.54
CA LEU A 271 12.68 -14.33 -4.89
C LEU A 271 11.44 -13.59 -4.37
N GLY A 272 10.26 -14.11 -4.65
CA GLY A 272 9.04 -13.45 -4.17
C GLY A 272 7.82 -14.36 -4.24
N MET A 273 6.76 -13.91 -3.57
CA MET A 273 5.45 -14.55 -3.61
C MET A 273 4.67 -13.96 -4.78
N MET A 274 4.44 -14.77 -5.80
CA MET A 274 3.55 -14.42 -6.90
C MET A 274 2.11 -14.75 -6.53
N THR A 275 1.20 -13.88 -6.90
CA THR A 275 -0.25 -14.09 -6.88
C THR A 275 -0.80 -13.70 -8.24
N TYR A 276 -1.68 -14.53 -8.79
CA TYR A 276 -2.36 -14.25 -10.06
C TYR A 276 -3.86 -14.45 -9.88
N LEU A 277 -4.61 -13.38 -10.06
CA LEU A 277 -6.05 -13.36 -9.94
C LEU A 277 -6.62 -12.30 -10.90
N ALA A 278 -7.71 -12.64 -11.61
CA ALA A 278 -8.41 -11.73 -12.53
C ALA A 278 -7.45 -11.03 -13.52
N ASP A 279 -6.63 -11.83 -14.19
CA ASP A 279 -5.62 -11.41 -15.19
C ASP A 279 -4.57 -10.41 -14.71
N ALA A 280 -4.49 -10.20 -13.39
CA ALA A 280 -3.47 -9.39 -12.75
C ALA A 280 -2.47 -10.25 -11.99
N ALA A 281 -1.22 -10.22 -12.42
CA ALA A 281 -0.11 -10.85 -11.73
C ALA A 281 0.60 -9.83 -10.86
N VAL A 282 0.81 -10.17 -9.60
CA VAL A 282 1.56 -9.36 -8.64
C VAL A 282 2.66 -10.20 -7.99
N PHE A 283 3.76 -9.56 -7.69
CA PHE A 283 4.95 -10.16 -7.10
C PHE A 283 5.33 -9.41 -5.83
N ARG A 284 5.31 -10.09 -4.69
CA ARG A 284 5.82 -9.56 -3.43
C ARG A 284 7.27 -10.02 -3.27
N GLU A 285 8.21 -9.09 -3.45
CA GLU A 285 9.62 -9.38 -3.32
C GLU A 285 9.98 -9.76 -1.87
N CYS A 286 10.80 -10.83 -1.69
CA CYS A 286 11.04 -11.41 -0.37
C CYS A 286 11.91 -10.54 0.55
N HIS A 287 12.91 -9.82 0.03
CA HIS A 287 13.83 -9.04 0.87
C HIS A 287 13.22 -7.70 1.28
N SER A 288 12.64 -6.97 0.32
CA SER A 288 12.03 -5.67 0.56
C SER A 288 10.60 -5.75 1.10
N GLY A 289 9.88 -6.84 0.78
CA GLY A 289 8.45 -6.97 1.05
C GLY A 289 7.56 -6.11 0.15
N VAL A 290 8.13 -5.37 -0.79
CA VAL A 290 7.40 -4.50 -1.72
C VAL A 290 6.62 -5.35 -2.72
N LEU A 291 5.42 -4.88 -3.07
CA LEU A 291 4.55 -5.50 -4.05
C LEU A 291 4.73 -4.81 -5.41
N TYR A 292 5.11 -5.57 -6.40
CA TYR A 292 5.27 -5.10 -7.78
C TYR A 292 4.24 -5.76 -8.69
N PRO A 293 3.53 -5.01 -9.55
CA PRO A 293 2.83 -5.59 -10.69
C PRO A 293 3.82 -6.29 -11.59
N ILE A 294 3.42 -7.40 -12.20
CA ILE A 294 4.24 -8.09 -13.22
C ILE A 294 3.76 -7.64 -14.59
N VAL A 295 4.69 -7.16 -15.42
CA VAL A 295 4.41 -6.80 -16.81
C VAL A 295 4.26 -8.08 -17.63
N GLN A 296 3.27 -8.12 -18.52
CA GLN A 296 3.02 -9.26 -19.42
C GLN A 296 3.96 -9.22 -20.63
N ASP A 297 5.26 -9.18 -20.36
CA ASP A 297 6.33 -9.17 -21.37
C ASP A 297 7.48 -10.10 -20.96
N GLY A 298 8.45 -10.29 -21.83
CA GLY A 298 9.60 -11.17 -21.60
C GLY A 298 9.17 -12.62 -21.38
N ASP A 299 9.64 -13.23 -20.30
CA ASP A 299 9.37 -14.64 -19.97
C ASP A 299 8.11 -14.85 -19.10
N TYR A 300 7.22 -13.82 -19.08
CA TYR A 300 5.97 -13.84 -18.30
C TYR A 300 5.12 -15.08 -18.56
N LEU A 301 4.94 -15.49 -19.83
CA LEU A 301 4.10 -16.64 -20.16
C LEU A 301 4.63 -17.96 -19.58
N ALA A 302 5.95 -18.13 -19.46
CA ALA A 302 6.55 -19.28 -18.81
C ALA A 302 6.28 -19.28 -17.30
N LEU A 303 6.44 -18.12 -16.67
CA LEU A 303 6.12 -17.91 -15.26
C LEU A 303 4.65 -18.18 -14.96
N GLU A 304 3.73 -17.58 -15.73
CA GLU A 304 2.28 -17.75 -15.56
C GLU A 304 1.87 -19.22 -15.67
N ARG A 305 2.35 -19.92 -16.70
CA ARG A 305 2.05 -21.35 -16.89
C ARG A 305 2.53 -22.18 -15.70
N ALA A 306 3.75 -21.97 -15.25
CA ALA A 306 4.32 -22.67 -14.10
C ALA A 306 3.54 -22.38 -12.79
N TYR A 307 3.12 -21.13 -12.60
CA TYR A 307 2.27 -20.74 -11.47
C TYR A 307 0.92 -21.46 -11.52
N LEU A 308 0.23 -21.46 -12.67
CA LEU A 308 -1.07 -22.09 -12.83
C LEU A 308 -1.03 -23.61 -12.60
N GLU A 309 0.07 -24.26 -12.98
CA GLU A 309 0.29 -25.71 -12.74
C GLU A 309 0.58 -26.03 -11.27
N ALA A 310 1.28 -25.16 -10.55
CA ALA A 310 1.79 -25.46 -9.20
C ALA A 310 0.98 -24.82 -8.06
N ARG A 311 0.10 -23.85 -8.32
CA ARG A 311 -0.72 -23.20 -7.29
C ARG A 311 -1.68 -24.17 -6.61
N SER A 312 -1.87 -24.02 -5.30
CA SER A 312 -2.80 -24.86 -4.53
C SER A 312 -4.28 -24.50 -4.72
N ALA A 313 -4.57 -23.25 -5.08
CA ALA A 313 -5.91 -22.73 -5.37
C ALA A 313 -5.80 -21.46 -6.25
N PRO A 314 -6.88 -21.02 -6.92
CA PRO A 314 -6.91 -19.73 -7.61
C PRO A 314 -6.53 -18.59 -6.67
N GLY A 315 -5.57 -17.74 -7.09
CA GLY A 315 -5.07 -16.63 -6.28
C GLY A 315 -4.17 -17.01 -5.08
N ALA A 316 -3.88 -18.31 -4.88
CA ALA A 316 -2.97 -18.71 -3.81
C ALA A 316 -1.54 -18.21 -4.07
N PRO A 317 -0.87 -17.62 -3.06
CA PRO A 317 0.50 -17.18 -3.22
C PRO A 317 1.45 -18.36 -3.43
N LEU A 318 2.35 -18.25 -4.41
CA LEU A 318 3.37 -19.24 -4.73
C LEU A 318 4.73 -18.56 -4.81
N LYS A 319 5.71 -19.09 -4.09
CA LYS A 319 7.07 -18.56 -4.16
C LYS A 319 7.71 -18.91 -5.50
N VAL A 320 8.25 -17.90 -6.15
CA VAL A 320 8.91 -18.02 -7.47
C VAL A 320 10.29 -17.40 -7.44
N HIS A 321 11.17 -17.90 -8.30
CA HIS A 321 12.50 -17.35 -8.54
C HIS A 321 12.56 -16.89 -9.99
N VAL A 322 12.88 -15.63 -10.18
CA VAL A 322 12.99 -15.00 -11.50
C VAL A 322 14.26 -14.15 -11.58
N GLU A 323 14.74 -13.92 -12.78
CA GLU A 323 15.66 -12.85 -13.11
C GLU A 323 14.88 -11.79 -13.89
N GLY A 324 15.07 -10.53 -13.55
CA GLY A 324 14.29 -9.47 -14.19
C GLY A 324 14.72 -8.07 -13.80
N SER A 325 13.95 -7.12 -14.26
CA SER A 325 14.17 -5.68 -14.05
C SER A 325 13.00 -5.06 -13.30
N LEU A 326 13.31 -4.05 -12.46
CA LEU A 326 12.32 -3.20 -11.82
C LEU A 326 12.42 -1.82 -12.45
N ALA A 327 11.44 -1.45 -13.27
CA ALA A 327 11.41 -0.20 -14.02
C ALA A 327 10.05 0.47 -13.95
N GLN A 328 10.02 1.77 -14.26
CA GLN A 328 8.77 2.50 -14.41
C GLN A 328 8.02 1.98 -15.63
N HIS A 329 6.77 1.59 -15.44
CA HIS A 329 5.93 1.07 -16.52
C HIS A 329 4.55 1.73 -16.48
N PRO A 330 3.97 2.09 -17.64
CA PRO A 330 2.63 2.64 -17.72
C PRO A 330 1.62 1.71 -17.01
N ALA A 331 0.84 2.28 -16.10
CA ALA A 331 -0.28 1.57 -15.51
C ALA A 331 -1.49 1.63 -16.44
N MET A 332 -2.34 0.59 -16.44
CA MET A 332 -3.61 0.63 -17.21
C MET A 332 -4.50 1.78 -16.73
N GLU A 333 -4.42 2.12 -15.43
CA GLU A 333 -5.09 3.27 -14.82
C GLU A 333 -4.15 3.95 -13.83
N GLY A 334 -4.04 5.28 -13.88
CA GLY A 334 -3.21 6.08 -12.98
C GLY A 334 -1.81 6.40 -13.51
N PRO A 335 -0.91 6.88 -12.65
CA PRO A 335 0.47 7.20 -13.03
C PRO A 335 1.29 5.94 -13.26
N ASP A 336 2.41 6.11 -13.98
CA ASP A 336 3.43 5.07 -14.11
C ASP A 336 3.87 4.57 -12.74
N ARG A 337 4.18 3.29 -12.66
CA ARG A 337 4.60 2.65 -11.41
C ARG A 337 5.73 1.66 -11.65
N THR A 338 6.57 1.50 -10.64
CA THR A 338 7.62 0.48 -10.68
C THR A 338 6.97 -0.89 -10.80
N SER A 339 7.32 -1.62 -11.84
CA SER A 339 6.78 -2.94 -12.18
C SER A 339 7.91 -3.92 -12.43
N LEU A 340 7.66 -5.20 -12.21
CA LEU A 340 8.59 -6.28 -12.52
C LEU A 340 8.42 -6.70 -13.97
N ILE A 341 9.52 -6.63 -14.74
CA ILE A 341 9.66 -7.23 -16.05
C ILE A 341 10.46 -8.52 -15.87
N VAL A 342 9.86 -9.67 -16.16
CA VAL A 342 10.50 -10.98 -16.01
C VAL A 342 11.32 -11.26 -17.27
N GLU A 343 12.63 -11.11 -17.17
CA GLU A 343 13.56 -11.41 -18.26
C GLU A 343 13.77 -12.91 -18.46
N ARG A 344 13.81 -13.64 -17.32
CA ARG A 344 13.94 -15.10 -17.30
C ARG A 344 13.22 -15.69 -16.09
N PHE A 345 12.29 -16.60 -16.35
CA PHE A 345 11.73 -17.46 -15.33
C PHE A 345 12.70 -18.60 -14.98
N ILE A 346 12.98 -18.82 -13.69
CA ILE A 346 13.90 -19.84 -13.23
C ILE A 346 13.16 -21.05 -12.69
N LYS A 347 12.30 -20.87 -11.67
CA LYS A 347 11.53 -21.96 -11.07
C LYS A 347 10.43 -21.47 -10.14
N VAL A 348 9.46 -22.35 -9.88
CA VAL A 348 8.55 -22.26 -8.74
C VAL A 348 9.11 -23.02 -7.54
N LEU A 349 8.72 -22.62 -6.33
CA LEU A 349 9.14 -23.19 -5.05
C LEU A 349 7.91 -23.50 -4.20
N PRO A 350 7.16 -24.58 -4.53
CA PRO A 350 5.93 -24.92 -3.83
C PRO A 350 6.20 -25.25 -2.36
N GLY A 351 5.33 -24.74 -1.47
CA GLY A 351 5.44 -24.95 -0.03
C GLY A 351 6.47 -24.06 0.68
N GLU A 352 7.27 -23.30 -0.08
CA GLU A 352 8.16 -22.31 0.50
C GLU A 352 7.47 -20.94 0.63
N VAL A 353 7.91 -20.16 1.63
CA VAL A 353 7.49 -18.77 1.87
C VAL A 353 8.74 -17.88 1.95
N CYS A 354 8.55 -16.57 1.87
CA CYS A 354 9.63 -15.63 2.12
C CYS A 354 10.07 -15.71 3.59
N ASP A 355 11.37 -15.89 3.83
CA ASP A 355 11.95 -15.78 5.16
C ASP A 355 12.21 -14.30 5.48
N GLN A 356 11.27 -13.68 6.20
CA GLN A 356 11.37 -12.27 6.58
C GLN A 356 12.16 -12.05 7.90
N GLN A 357 12.63 -13.13 8.55
CA GLN A 357 13.25 -13.04 9.87
C GLN A 357 14.70 -12.54 9.86
N ARG A 358 15.29 -12.30 8.70
CA ARG A 358 16.70 -11.90 8.58
C ARG A 358 16.95 -10.39 8.69
N SER A 359 15.93 -9.55 8.75
CA SER A 359 16.08 -8.09 8.87
C SER A 359 15.57 -7.60 10.22
N ASN A 360 16.33 -6.74 10.90
CA ASN A 360 15.80 -6.01 12.05
C ASN A 360 14.73 -5.01 11.58
N ALA A 361 13.68 -4.86 12.37
CA ALA A 361 12.68 -3.86 12.13
C ALA A 361 13.23 -2.46 12.47
N SER A 362 12.82 -1.42 11.75
CA SER A 362 13.16 -0.04 12.13
C SER A 362 12.40 0.38 13.36
N LEU A 363 13.02 1.21 14.19
CA LEU A 363 12.36 1.86 15.31
C LEU A 363 11.14 2.67 14.85
N THR A 364 11.30 3.42 13.75
CA THR A 364 10.25 4.31 13.24
C THR A 364 9.49 3.71 12.07
N ASP A 365 8.26 4.19 11.86
CA ASP A 365 7.33 3.79 10.80
C ASP A 365 7.03 2.28 10.75
N THR A 366 7.30 1.60 11.86
CA THR A 366 6.98 0.20 12.09
C THR A 366 5.77 0.10 13.00
N TYR A 367 4.84 -0.78 12.66
CA TYR A 367 3.73 -1.13 13.55
C TYR A 367 4.26 -2.12 14.58
N TRP A 368 4.50 -1.63 15.80
CA TRP A 368 4.97 -2.42 16.92
C TRP A 368 3.78 -2.92 17.73
N ARG A 369 3.43 -4.20 17.60
CA ARG A 369 2.42 -4.83 18.48
C ARG A 369 2.99 -4.97 19.88
N ILE A 370 2.21 -4.56 20.87
CA ILE A 370 2.59 -4.70 22.28
C ILE A 370 2.23 -6.11 22.75
N ASP A 371 3.24 -6.92 23.06
CA ASP A 371 3.09 -8.31 23.49
C ASP A 371 3.12 -8.44 25.00
N THR A 372 3.95 -7.63 25.69
CA THR A 372 4.09 -7.66 27.14
C THR A 372 4.24 -6.26 27.74
N LEU A 373 3.67 -6.04 28.92
CA LEU A 373 3.89 -4.88 29.77
C LEU A 373 4.34 -5.37 31.15
N MET A 374 5.48 -4.87 31.67
CA MET A 374 6.12 -5.31 32.92
C MET A 374 6.22 -6.84 33.02
N GLY A 375 6.53 -7.51 31.90
CA GLY A 375 6.63 -8.97 31.78
C GLY A 375 5.29 -9.72 31.70
N ALA A 376 4.16 -9.06 31.91
CA ALA A 376 2.83 -9.68 31.79
C ALA A 376 2.33 -9.64 30.32
N PRO A 377 1.76 -10.73 29.79
CA PRO A 377 1.28 -10.76 28.41
C PRO A 377 0.06 -9.85 28.21
N VAL A 378 0.06 -9.09 27.12
CA VAL A 378 -1.07 -8.28 26.66
C VAL A 378 -1.78 -9.03 25.53
N ARG A 379 -3.09 -9.21 25.69
CA ARG A 379 -3.91 -9.91 24.69
C ARG A 379 -4.88 -8.93 24.03
N PRO A 380 -5.01 -8.98 22.68
CA PRO A 380 -6.08 -8.27 22.01
C PRO A 380 -7.45 -8.64 22.57
N GLN A 381 -8.34 -7.68 22.73
CA GLN A 381 -9.72 -7.88 23.14
C GLN A 381 -10.61 -7.98 21.89
N ASP A 382 -11.63 -8.83 21.94
CA ASP A 382 -12.60 -8.99 20.84
C ASP A 382 -13.26 -7.65 20.48
N ASN A 383 -13.35 -7.38 19.18
CA ASN A 383 -13.91 -6.14 18.63
C ASN A 383 -13.19 -4.85 19.09
N ARG A 384 -11.93 -4.94 19.50
CA ARG A 384 -11.06 -3.82 19.86
C ARG A 384 -9.85 -3.76 18.96
N ARG A 385 -9.18 -2.60 18.97
CA ARG A 385 -7.91 -2.46 18.24
C ARG A 385 -6.84 -3.35 18.88
N GLU A 386 -6.00 -3.91 18.04
CA GLU A 386 -4.81 -4.60 18.50
C GLU A 386 -3.91 -3.63 19.29
N PRO A 387 -3.39 -4.04 20.46
CA PRO A 387 -2.41 -3.27 21.23
C PRO A 387 -1.17 -2.97 20.40
N HIS A 388 -0.85 -1.68 20.20
CA HIS A 388 0.31 -1.28 19.38
C HIS A 388 0.83 0.11 19.71
N ILE A 389 2.06 0.37 19.26
CA ILE A 389 2.69 1.68 19.17
C ILE A 389 3.32 1.87 17.79
N VAL A 390 3.24 3.08 17.25
CA VAL A 390 3.94 3.51 16.04
C VAL A 390 4.68 4.80 16.35
N LEU A 391 5.98 4.80 16.15
CA LEU A 391 6.82 5.98 16.19
C LEU A 391 6.93 6.51 14.76
N GLN A 392 6.36 7.67 14.49
CA GLN A 392 6.34 8.26 13.14
C GLN A 392 7.63 9.01 12.89
N SER A 393 8.29 8.74 11.75
CA SER A 393 9.38 9.58 11.26
C SER A 393 8.85 10.95 10.88
N GLY A 394 9.69 11.98 11.00
CA GLY A 394 9.34 13.33 10.61
C GLY A 394 9.84 14.39 11.61
N PRO A 395 9.70 15.68 11.28
CA PRO A 395 10.28 16.75 12.08
C PRO A 395 9.70 16.90 13.49
N ASP A 396 8.51 16.34 13.71
CA ASP A 396 7.81 16.43 14.99
C ASP A 396 8.04 15.21 15.91
N SER A 397 8.68 14.13 15.42
CA SER A 397 8.94 12.87 16.15
C SER A 397 7.74 12.43 17.00
N ARG A 398 6.60 12.13 16.36
CA ARG A 398 5.35 11.80 17.05
C ARG A 398 5.19 10.31 17.22
N TYR A 399 4.56 9.90 18.32
CA TYR A 399 4.09 8.53 18.48
C TYR A 399 2.57 8.45 18.62
N ARG A 400 2.03 7.28 18.30
CA ARG A 400 0.65 6.87 18.56
C ARG A 400 0.66 5.48 19.19
N ALA A 401 -0.05 5.32 20.30
CA ALA A 401 -0.17 4.04 20.99
C ALA A 401 -1.60 3.78 21.44
N THR A 402 -1.98 2.52 21.53
CA THR A 402 -3.27 2.10 22.07
C THR A 402 -3.19 0.68 22.64
N LEU A 403 -4.00 0.36 23.62
CA LEU A 403 -4.27 -1.01 24.07
C LEU A 403 -5.68 -1.49 23.69
N GLY A 404 -6.33 -0.74 22.78
CA GLY A 404 -7.62 -1.13 22.20
C GLY A 404 -8.80 -0.24 22.58
N CYS A 405 -8.67 0.64 23.59
CA CYS A 405 -9.73 1.55 24.00
C CYS A 405 -9.38 3.00 23.69
N ASN A 406 -8.50 3.62 24.47
CA ASN A 406 -8.04 4.98 24.19
C ASN A 406 -6.84 5.00 23.24
N GLN A 407 -6.61 6.15 22.64
CA GLN A 407 -5.43 6.40 21.83
C GLN A 407 -4.58 7.46 22.52
N LEU A 408 -3.31 7.09 22.78
CA LEU A 408 -2.28 8.00 23.24
C LEU A 408 -1.55 8.58 22.05
N ILE A 409 -1.30 9.89 22.09
CA ILE A 409 -0.54 10.60 21.06
C ILE A 409 0.42 11.54 21.79
N GLY A 410 1.69 11.49 21.43
CA GLY A 410 2.71 12.35 22.03
C GLY A 410 3.91 12.52 21.11
N ARG A 411 5.00 12.98 21.71
CA ARG A 411 6.30 13.10 21.04
C ARG A 411 7.26 12.11 21.67
N TYR A 412 8.28 11.74 20.92
CA TYR A 412 9.40 10.98 21.43
C TYR A 412 10.69 11.68 21.01
N ASP A 413 11.74 11.38 21.73
CA ASP A 413 13.12 11.75 21.38
C ASP A 413 13.96 10.48 21.36
N ALA A 414 14.75 10.29 20.30
CA ALA A 414 15.58 9.10 20.11
C ALA A 414 16.97 9.51 19.64
N ASP A 415 17.98 9.13 20.41
CA ASP A 415 19.41 9.34 20.09
C ASP A 415 20.20 8.06 20.46
N GLY A 416 20.66 7.36 19.44
CA GLY A 416 21.29 6.04 19.62
C GLY A 416 20.32 5.03 20.23
N ALA A 417 20.68 4.46 21.36
CA ALA A 417 19.82 3.55 22.14
C ALA A 417 18.89 4.29 23.11
N ASP A 418 19.08 5.58 23.31
CA ASP A 418 18.24 6.37 24.20
C ASP A 418 16.91 6.67 23.52
N LEU A 419 15.83 6.44 24.23
CA LEU A 419 14.46 6.69 23.77
C LEU A 419 13.62 7.21 24.93
N THR A 420 13.05 8.38 24.76
CA THR A 420 12.15 8.98 25.75
C THR A 420 10.85 9.41 25.09
N PHE A 421 9.77 9.38 25.87
CA PHE A 421 8.46 9.82 25.44
C PHE A 421 8.04 11.07 26.23
N ALA A 422 7.44 12.03 25.56
CA ALA A 422 6.99 13.27 26.14
C ALA A 422 5.58 13.66 25.69
N GLY A 423 4.84 14.27 26.62
CA GLY A 423 3.61 15.02 26.35
C GLY A 423 2.51 14.21 25.71
N GLY A 424 2.01 13.17 26.37
CA GLY A 424 0.91 12.35 25.85
C GLY A 424 -0.46 12.98 26.07
N ALA A 425 -1.23 13.21 24.98
CA ALA A 425 -2.67 13.39 25.03
C ALA A 425 -3.36 12.03 24.83
N SER A 426 -4.41 11.77 25.60
CA SER A 426 -5.21 10.55 25.47
C SER A 426 -6.67 10.91 25.17
N THR A 427 -7.33 10.11 24.32
CA THR A 427 -8.79 10.15 24.26
C THR A 427 -9.36 9.67 25.60
N MET A 428 -10.46 10.28 26.06
CA MET A 428 -11.03 10.00 27.39
C MET A 428 -12.32 9.17 27.29
N MET A 429 -12.22 7.98 26.67
CA MET A 429 -13.34 7.05 26.69
C MET A 429 -13.31 6.23 28.00
N ALA A 430 -14.49 5.91 28.53
CA ALA A 430 -14.58 4.97 29.64
C ALA A 430 -14.23 3.56 29.16
N CYS A 431 -13.08 3.06 29.59
CA CYS A 431 -12.61 1.73 29.21
C CYS A 431 -13.08 0.68 30.23
N PRO A 432 -13.61 -0.46 29.76
CA PRO A 432 -13.97 -1.54 30.67
C PRO A 432 -12.71 -2.24 31.21
N PRO A 433 -12.77 -2.84 32.40
CA PRO A 433 -11.68 -3.68 32.88
C PRO A 433 -11.40 -4.86 31.90
N PRO A 434 -10.13 -5.26 31.70
CA PRO A 434 -8.92 -4.75 32.36
C PRO A 434 -8.26 -3.55 31.62
N LEU A 435 -8.87 -3.05 30.54
CA LEU A 435 -8.24 -2.06 29.65
C LEU A 435 -7.91 -0.74 30.36
N ASP A 436 -8.73 -0.31 31.29
CA ASP A 436 -8.50 0.92 32.06
C ASP A 436 -7.22 0.85 32.93
N ALA A 437 -6.91 -0.32 33.49
CA ALA A 437 -5.69 -0.54 34.24
C ALA A 437 -4.46 -0.66 33.32
N LEU A 438 -4.62 -1.39 32.24
CA LEU A 438 -3.55 -1.59 31.24
C LEU A 438 -3.16 -0.27 30.55
N GLU A 439 -4.11 0.61 30.25
CA GLU A 439 -3.83 1.91 29.67
C GLU A 439 -3.06 2.84 30.62
N ARG A 440 -3.39 2.84 31.91
CA ARG A 440 -2.58 3.54 32.92
C ARG A 440 -1.16 2.98 32.98
N GLN A 441 -1.03 1.65 32.95
CA GLN A 441 0.26 0.98 32.95
C GLN A 441 1.09 1.33 31.69
N LEU A 442 0.47 1.37 30.50
CA LEU A 442 1.16 1.80 29.28
C LEU A 442 1.65 3.25 29.40
N HIS A 443 0.81 4.15 29.93
CA HIS A 443 1.21 5.53 30.15
C HIS A 443 2.42 5.62 31.10
N ASP A 444 2.42 4.86 32.18
CA ASP A 444 3.52 4.83 33.16
C ASP A 444 4.80 4.26 32.52
N ILE A 445 4.68 3.21 31.69
CA ILE A 445 5.80 2.62 30.94
C ILE A 445 6.41 3.62 29.97
N LEU A 446 5.59 4.34 29.21
CA LEU A 446 6.10 5.34 28.27
C LEU A 446 6.86 6.45 29.03
N ASN A 447 6.37 6.89 30.19
CA ASN A 447 7.07 7.88 31.03
C ASN A 447 8.36 7.36 31.66
N GLN A 448 8.48 6.05 31.89
CA GLN A 448 9.66 5.40 32.48
C GLN A 448 10.66 4.94 31.44
N THR A 449 10.30 4.95 30.15
CA THR A 449 11.20 4.52 29.09
C THR A 449 12.40 5.48 28.99
N ALA A 450 13.59 4.92 29.08
CA ALA A 450 14.85 5.64 28.91
C ALA A 450 15.65 5.11 27.73
N GLN A 451 15.48 3.82 27.38
CA GLN A 451 16.26 3.19 26.30
C GLN A 451 15.37 2.24 25.48
N VAL A 452 15.85 1.93 24.28
CA VAL A 452 15.26 0.94 23.37
C VAL A 452 16.31 -0.09 22.98
N ARG A 453 15.90 -1.35 22.88
CA ARG A 453 16.70 -2.43 22.30
C ARG A 453 15.94 -3.11 21.19
N LEU A 454 16.56 -3.15 20.00
CA LEU A 454 16.01 -3.79 18.80
C LEU A 454 16.80 -5.08 18.52
N GLU A 455 16.10 -6.20 18.37
CA GLU A 455 16.68 -7.49 18.04
C GLU A 455 15.78 -8.18 17.01
N GLY A 456 16.22 -8.21 15.74
CA GLY A 456 15.41 -8.75 14.65
C GLY A 456 14.05 -8.05 14.51
N GLN A 457 12.99 -8.78 14.75
CA GLN A 457 11.60 -8.27 14.68
C GLN A 457 11.04 -7.91 16.07
N THR A 458 11.87 -7.86 17.10
CA THR A 458 11.45 -7.54 18.46
C THR A 458 12.04 -6.23 18.94
N MET A 459 11.28 -5.51 19.75
CA MET A 459 11.67 -4.28 20.42
C MET A 459 11.41 -4.42 21.90
N ALA A 460 12.37 -4.06 22.72
CA ALA A 460 12.18 -3.91 24.16
C ALA A 460 12.32 -2.43 24.53
N LEU A 461 11.33 -1.89 25.25
CA LEU A 461 11.47 -0.61 25.95
C LEU A 461 12.10 -0.91 27.32
N LEU A 462 13.14 -0.14 27.65
CA LEU A 462 13.91 -0.32 28.88
C LEU A 462 13.78 0.94 29.75
N ASP A 463 13.84 0.73 31.06
CA ASP A 463 13.91 1.82 32.03
C ASP A 463 15.36 2.37 32.15
N ASP A 464 15.56 3.33 33.03
CA ASP A 464 16.86 3.96 33.31
C ASP A 464 17.91 3.01 33.90
N THR A 465 17.49 1.83 34.40
CA THR A 465 18.38 0.77 34.89
C THR A 465 18.75 -0.24 33.79
N GLY A 466 18.13 -0.13 32.60
CA GLY A 466 18.26 -1.07 31.50
C GLY A 466 17.37 -2.31 31.64
N ALA A 467 16.43 -2.33 32.58
CA ALA A 467 15.47 -3.43 32.73
C ALA A 467 14.35 -3.31 31.70
N PRO A 468 13.90 -4.44 31.06
CA PRO A 468 12.83 -4.42 30.09
C PRO A 468 11.48 -4.20 30.76
N ILE A 469 10.78 -3.14 30.38
CA ILE A 469 9.46 -2.77 30.89
C ILE A 469 8.33 -3.00 29.88
N ALA A 470 8.63 -3.11 28.58
CA ALA A 470 7.70 -3.59 27.57
C ALA A 470 8.42 -4.40 26.48
N GLY A 471 7.72 -5.42 25.98
CA GLY A 471 8.16 -6.22 24.83
C GLY A 471 7.19 -6.08 23.68
N LEU A 472 7.71 -5.86 22.47
CA LEU A 472 6.93 -5.59 21.29
C LEU A 472 7.47 -6.39 20.11
N THR A 473 6.61 -6.71 19.15
CA THR A 473 6.96 -7.38 17.90
C THR A 473 6.52 -6.54 16.70
N ALA A 474 7.39 -6.42 15.71
CA ALA A 474 7.08 -5.76 14.45
C ALA A 474 6.01 -6.54 13.68
N VAL A 475 4.96 -5.86 13.26
CA VAL A 475 3.92 -6.42 12.40
C VAL A 475 3.87 -5.61 11.12
N TYR A 476 4.10 -6.29 10.01
CA TYR A 476 3.98 -5.69 8.70
C TYR A 476 2.52 -5.84 8.26
N LEU A 477 1.80 -4.73 8.26
CA LEU A 477 0.43 -4.69 7.76
C LEU A 477 0.46 -5.06 6.28
N ARG A 478 -0.18 -6.18 5.96
CA ARG A 478 -0.30 -6.72 4.60
C ARG A 478 -1.39 -5.98 3.84
#